data_2e739c452ef3abe8f36aec3bdab874fd
#
_entry.id   2e739c452ef3abe8f36aec3bdab874fd
#
_cell.length_a   1.000
_cell.length_b   1.000
_cell.length_c   1.000
_cell.angle_alpha   90.00
_cell.angle_beta   90.00
_cell.angle_gamma   90.00
#
_symmetry.space_group_name_H-M   'P 1'
#
loop_
_entity.id
_entity.type
_entity.pdbx_description
1 polymer ?
#
loop_
_entity_poly.entity_id
_entity_poly.type
_entity_poly.pdbx_seq_one_letter_code
_entity_poly.pdbx_strand_id
1 'polypeptide(L)'
;MSRLENFLDEQNRLTAFPAKRRVKLQALCYLAQKFEPGKIYTEKQVNVLLNQWHTFENPATLRRELYQHRFLGRQPSGAAYWLEPQQPTLEELQRKYG
;
A
#
# COMPACT_ATOMS: atom_id res chain seq x y z
N MET A 1 -16.93 -4.33 14.56
CA MET A 1 -15.61 -4.68 14.02
C MET A 1 -15.19 -3.71 12.96
N SER A 2 -13.92 -3.28 13.00
CA SER A 2 -13.39 -2.40 11.96
C SER A 2 -13.15 -3.18 10.69
N ARG A 3 -13.65 -2.68 9.56
CA ARG A 3 -13.47 -3.27 8.26
C ARG A 3 -12.87 -2.25 7.31
N LEU A 4 -12.09 -2.71 6.34
CA LEU A 4 -11.47 -1.83 5.36
C LEU A 4 -12.52 -0.96 4.64
N GLU A 5 -13.67 -1.52 4.29
CA GLU A 5 -14.71 -0.78 3.58
C GLU A 5 -15.18 0.46 4.33
N ASN A 6 -15.06 0.49 5.68
CA ASN A 6 -15.40 1.66 6.46
C ASN A 6 -14.41 2.82 6.28
N PHE A 7 -13.27 2.54 5.66
CA PHE A 7 -12.24 3.53 5.39
C PHE A 7 -12.19 3.94 3.93
N LEU A 8 -13.14 3.48 3.12
CA LEU A 8 -13.19 3.81 1.70
C LEU A 8 -14.36 4.77 1.43
N ASP A 9 -14.14 5.74 0.54
CA ASP A 9 -15.19 6.66 0.10
C ASP A 9 -15.96 6.07 -1.09
N GLU A 10 -16.85 6.87 -1.68
CA GLU A 10 -17.68 6.43 -2.80
C GLU A 10 -16.87 6.07 -4.05
N GLN A 11 -15.67 6.63 -4.18
CA GLN A 11 -14.76 6.33 -5.28
C GLN A 11 -13.76 5.23 -4.90
N ASN A 12 -13.98 4.55 -3.78
CA ASN A 12 -13.11 3.48 -3.29
C ASN A 12 -11.71 3.96 -2.93
N ARG A 13 -11.59 5.23 -2.52
CA ARG A 13 -10.33 5.78 -2.04
C ARG A 13 -10.24 5.67 -0.53
N LEU A 14 -9.03 5.40 -0.05
CA LEU A 14 -8.78 5.30 1.38
C LEU A 14 -8.86 6.68 2.02
N THR A 15 -9.75 6.84 3.01
CA THR A 15 -10.00 8.15 3.64
C THR A 15 -9.14 8.42 4.86
N ALA A 16 -8.58 7.37 5.45
CA ALA A 16 -7.65 7.48 6.56
C ALA A 16 -6.80 6.23 6.60
N PHE A 17 -5.59 6.32 7.17
CA PHE A 17 -4.76 5.14 7.34
C PHE A 17 -5.18 4.47 8.64
N PRO A 18 -5.68 3.23 8.60
CA PRO A 18 -6.23 2.58 9.80
C PRO A 18 -5.18 2.41 10.88
N ALA A 19 -5.55 2.71 12.11
CA ALA A 19 -4.66 2.56 13.27
C ALA A 19 -4.53 1.10 13.70
N LYS A 20 -5.63 0.33 13.59
CA LYS A 20 -5.59 -1.08 13.96
C LYS A 20 -4.80 -1.86 12.93
N ARG A 21 -3.83 -2.64 13.42
CA ARG A 21 -2.88 -3.34 12.56
C ARG A 21 -3.56 -4.23 11.52
N ARG A 22 -4.56 -4.98 11.91
CA ARG A 22 -5.26 -5.87 10.99
C ARG A 22 -5.85 -5.13 9.80
N VAL A 23 -6.54 -4.03 10.05
CA VAL A 23 -7.16 -3.23 9.00
C VAL A 23 -6.10 -2.48 8.20
N LYS A 24 -5.03 -2.03 8.87
CA LYS A 24 -3.88 -1.40 8.20
C LYS A 24 -3.29 -2.36 7.16
N LEU A 25 -3.06 -3.62 7.52
CA LEU A 25 -2.51 -4.60 6.59
C LEU A 25 -3.45 -4.84 5.42
N GLN A 26 -4.76 -4.87 5.67
CA GLN A 26 -5.75 -4.99 4.60
C GLN A 26 -5.71 -3.78 3.67
N ALA A 27 -5.53 -2.58 4.22
CA ALA A 27 -5.42 -1.36 3.42
C ALA A 27 -4.19 -1.40 2.52
N LEU A 28 -3.06 -1.85 3.05
CA LEU A 28 -1.83 -1.98 2.27
C LEU A 28 -2.00 -3.01 1.15
N CYS A 29 -2.61 -4.14 1.44
CA CYS A 29 -2.90 -5.15 0.43
C CYS A 29 -3.79 -4.59 -0.67
N TYR A 30 -4.81 -3.82 -0.28
CA TYR A 30 -5.72 -3.17 -1.22
C TYR A 30 -4.97 -2.21 -2.15
N LEU A 31 -4.12 -1.35 -1.58
CA LEU A 31 -3.34 -0.39 -2.37
C LEU A 31 -2.34 -1.09 -3.30
N ALA A 32 -1.73 -2.17 -2.82
CA ALA A 32 -0.76 -2.93 -3.63
C ALA A 32 -1.40 -3.46 -4.91
N GLN A 33 -2.67 -3.83 -4.87
CA GLN A 33 -3.38 -4.35 -6.03
C GLN A 33 -3.59 -3.31 -7.14
N LYS A 34 -3.37 -2.03 -6.83
CA LYS A 34 -3.48 -0.96 -7.82
C LYS A 34 -2.23 -0.82 -8.69
N PHE A 35 -1.15 -1.48 -8.30
CA PHE A 35 0.11 -1.48 -9.06
C PHE A 35 0.08 -2.59 -10.10
N GLU A 36 0.70 -2.32 -11.24
CA GLU A 36 0.75 -3.28 -12.34
C GLU A 36 1.99 -4.19 -12.19
N PRO A 37 1.79 -5.52 -12.18
CA PRO A 37 2.93 -6.44 -12.12
C PRO A 37 3.87 -6.24 -13.31
N GLY A 38 5.17 -6.34 -13.04
CA GLY A 38 6.19 -6.23 -14.09
C GLY A 38 6.52 -4.82 -14.52
N LYS A 39 5.87 -3.81 -13.95
CA LYS A 39 6.14 -2.42 -14.30
C LYS A 39 7.09 -1.78 -13.30
N ILE A 40 8.02 -0.98 -13.80
CA ILE A 40 8.94 -0.19 -12.97
C ILE A 40 8.36 1.22 -12.83
N TYR A 41 8.30 1.70 -11.60
CA TYR A 41 7.74 3.03 -11.27
C TYR A 41 8.86 3.90 -10.70
N THR A 42 8.86 5.18 -11.06
CA THR A 42 9.65 6.16 -10.32
C THR A 42 8.93 6.47 -8.99
N GLU A 43 9.65 7.08 -8.05
CA GLU A 43 9.03 7.51 -6.79
C GLU A 43 7.86 8.44 -7.07
N LYS A 44 8.02 9.36 -8.01
CA LYS A 44 6.96 10.30 -8.39
C LYS A 44 5.74 9.56 -8.94
N GLN A 45 5.96 8.54 -9.77
CA GLN A 45 4.85 7.76 -10.32
C GLN A 45 4.12 6.97 -9.23
N VAL A 46 4.85 6.44 -8.25
CA VAL A 46 4.23 5.78 -7.10
C VAL A 46 3.34 6.78 -6.36
N ASN A 47 3.85 7.98 -6.10
CA ASN A 47 3.08 9.01 -5.40
C ASN A 47 1.82 9.40 -6.18
N VAL A 48 1.92 9.57 -7.49
CA VAL A 48 0.77 9.89 -8.34
C VAL A 48 -0.29 8.80 -8.27
N LEU A 49 0.13 7.53 -8.37
CA LEU A 49 -0.79 6.41 -8.29
C LEU A 49 -1.48 6.37 -6.93
N LEU A 50 -0.71 6.48 -5.85
CA LEU A 50 -1.27 6.45 -4.50
C LEU A 50 -2.22 7.61 -4.25
N ASN A 51 -1.93 8.79 -4.81
CA ASN A 51 -2.82 9.95 -4.68
C ASN A 51 -4.18 9.74 -5.35
N GLN A 52 -4.28 8.81 -6.28
CA GLN A 52 -5.55 8.44 -6.89
C GLN A 52 -6.41 7.57 -5.96
N TRP A 53 -5.79 6.96 -4.94
CA TRP A 53 -6.45 5.95 -4.12
C TRP A 53 -6.52 6.29 -2.63
N HIS A 54 -6.15 7.52 -2.25
CA HIS A 54 -6.35 7.99 -0.88
C HIS A 54 -6.62 9.50 -0.89
N THR A 55 -7.20 10.00 0.21
CA THR A 55 -7.66 11.38 0.29
C THR A 55 -6.90 12.23 1.29
N PHE A 56 -5.99 11.63 2.08
CA PHE A 56 -5.34 12.36 3.18
C PHE A 56 -3.93 12.86 2.84
N GLU A 57 -3.62 12.99 1.58
CA GLU A 57 -2.43 13.69 1.06
C GLU A 57 -1.10 13.22 1.69
N ASN A 58 -0.93 11.91 1.86
CA ASN A 58 0.29 11.38 2.45
C ASN A 58 0.81 10.15 1.69
N PRO A 59 1.18 10.31 0.41
CA PRO A 59 1.69 9.18 -0.36
C PRO A 59 3.02 8.65 0.17
N ALA A 60 3.83 9.53 0.77
CA ALA A 60 5.15 9.11 1.28
C ALA A 60 5.03 8.05 2.37
N THR A 61 4.09 8.21 3.30
CA THR A 61 3.87 7.22 4.35
C THR A 61 3.37 5.90 3.76
N LEU A 62 2.41 5.98 2.84
CA LEU A 62 1.86 4.79 2.21
C LEU A 62 2.92 4.05 1.40
N ARG A 63 3.73 4.78 0.64
CA ARG A 63 4.82 4.19 -0.14
C ARG A 63 5.81 3.46 0.77
N ARG A 64 6.22 4.11 1.85
CA ARG A 64 7.15 3.51 2.81
C ARG A 64 6.56 2.27 3.47
N GLU A 65 5.30 2.32 3.87
CA GLU A 65 4.64 1.17 4.50
C GLU A 65 4.52 0.00 3.52
N LEU A 66 4.20 0.27 2.26
CA LEU A 66 4.13 -0.76 1.24
C LEU A 66 5.49 -1.44 1.04
N TYR A 67 6.57 -0.65 1.04
CA TYR A 67 7.92 -1.18 0.91
C TYR A 67 8.31 -1.99 2.15
N GLN A 68 8.08 -1.44 3.35
CA GLN A 68 8.48 -2.10 4.60
C GLN A 68 7.74 -3.41 4.82
N HIS A 69 6.51 -3.53 4.33
CA HIS A 69 5.72 -4.75 4.44
C HIS A 69 5.88 -5.67 3.23
N ARG A 70 6.83 -5.38 2.35
CA ARG A 70 7.23 -6.20 1.21
C ARG A 70 6.17 -6.34 0.11
N PHE A 71 5.24 -5.42 0.03
CA PHE A 71 4.35 -5.33 -1.12
C PHE A 71 5.09 -4.74 -2.32
N LEU A 72 5.94 -3.75 -2.06
CA LEU A 72 6.78 -3.12 -3.08
C LEU A 72 8.25 -3.39 -2.82
N GLY A 73 9.01 -3.57 -3.88
CA GLY A 73 10.46 -3.51 -3.85
C GLY A 73 10.94 -2.16 -4.35
N ARG A 74 12.20 -1.83 -4.08
CA ARG A 74 12.80 -0.61 -4.58
C ARG A 74 14.31 -0.76 -4.70
N GLN A 75 14.92 0.07 -5.56
CA GLN A 75 16.36 0.21 -5.57
C GLN A 75 16.82 0.92 -4.29
N PRO A 76 18.04 0.64 -3.81
CA PRO A 76 18.54 1.29 -2.59
C PRO A 76 18.54 2.82 -2.67
N SER A 77 18.71 3.39 -3.87
CA SER A 77 18.64 4.83 -4.07
C SER A 77 17.24 5.41 -4.01
N GLY A 78 16.21 4.54 -4.06
CA GLY A 78 14.82 4.99 -4.16
C GLY A 78 14.41 5.46 -5.54
N ALA A 79 15.26 5.24 -6.57
CA ALA A 79 15.00 5.72 -7.92
C ALA A 79 13.94 4.89 -8.65
N ALA A 80 13.78 3.62 -8.27
CA ALA A 80 12.84 2.74 -8.94
C ALA A 80 12.11 1.88 -7.91
N TYR A 81 10.81 1.66 -8.15
CA TYR A 81 9.93 0.82 -7.36
C TYR A 81 9.25 -0.17 -8.28
N TRP A 82 8.83 -1.30 -7.73
CA TRP A 82 8.07 -2.31 -8.46
C TRP A 82 7.19 -3.08 -7.48
N LEU A 83 6.15 -3.70 -8.02
CA LEU A 83 5.34 -4.64 -7.24
C LEU A 83 6.15 -5.92 -7.07
N GLU A 84 6.35 -6.36 -5.83
CA GLU A 84 7.10 -7.60 -5.60
C GLU A 84 6.37 -8.77 -6.27
N PRO A 85 7.08 -9.61 -7.03
CA PRO A 85 6.45 -10.74 -7.73
C PRO A 85 5.76 -11.70 -6.77
N GLN A 86 6.33 -11.89 -5.59
CA GLN A 86 5.75 -12.75 -4.57
C GLN A 86 5.18 -11.87 -3.48
N GLN A 87 3.86 -11.65 -3.55
CA GLN A 87 3.17 -10.81 -2.60
C GLN A 87 2.98 -11.52 -1.27
N PRO A 88 3.14 -10.80 -0.13
CA PRO A 88 2.84 -11.39 1.16
C PRO A 88 1.33 -11.61 1.28
N THR A 89 0.93 -12.68 1.98
CA THR A 89 -0.48 -12.91 2.29
C THR A 89 -0.83 -12.20 3.59
N LEU A 90 -2.13 -11.93 3.77
CA LEU A 90 -2.60 -11.32 5.01
C LEU A 90 -2.26 -12.21 6.21
N GLU A 91 -2.37 -13.53 6.03
CA GLU A 91 -2.05 -14.49 7.08
C GLU A 91 -0.59 -14.39 7.51
N GLU A 92 0.34 -14.33 6.55
CA GLU A 92 1.76 -14.18 6.84
C GLU A 92 2.06 -12.86 7.55
N LEU A 93 1.43 -11.77 7.09
CA LEU A 93 1.61 -10.46 7.68
C LEU A 93 1.08 -10.39 9.10
N GLN A 94 -0.07 -11.01 9.35
CA GLN A 94 -0.65 -11.04 10.69
C GLN A 94 0.20 -11.85 11.66
N ARG A 95 0.82 -12.94 11.19
CA ARG A 95 1.75 -13.71 12.02
C ARG A 95 3.00 -12.91 12.37
N LYS A 96 3.54 -12.15 11.41
CA LYS A 96 4.79 -11.43 11.57
C LYS A 96 4.61 -10.09 12.29
N TYR A 97 3.55 -9.37 12.00
CA TYR A 97 3.33 -8.01 12.50
C TYR A 97 2.12 -7.90 13.42
N GLY A 98 1.30 -8.90 13.50
CA GLY A 98 0.15 -8.96 14.36
C GLY A 98 0.51 -9.45 15.74
#